data_1256bc8e016e9e1dcafa513e70fc266c
#
_entry.id   1256bc8e016e9e1dcafa513e70fc266c
#
_cell.length_a   1.000
_cell.length_b   1.000
_cell.length_c   1.000
_cell.angle_alpha   90.00
_cell.angle_beta   90.00
_cell.angle_gamma   90.00
#
_symmetry.space_group_name_H-M   'P 1'
#
loop_
_entity.id
_entity.type
_entity.pdbx_description
1 polymer ?
#
loop_
_entity_poly.entity_id
_entity_poly.type
_entity_poly.pdbx_seq_one_letter_code
_entity_poly.pdbx_strand_id
1 'polypeptide(L)'
;REIRGGFATFFAMSYIVVLNPLILSGADHAGKGDVLGIPQVAAATAFVGGILSIIMGVWAKHPFALAAGLGVNALVAATVATNPGLSWKSMMGLVLLAGVVMVILVLTKFRTAVFNAVPPALKTAIVVGIGFFIALVGLVNAGFVRPGGTPLTLGINGQLLGWPTLVFVFGLLLTIALLVRKVKGAVLIGILVSTVLAVILEASLHIGAQAPDGSNPRGWKQVTPGKDFSWDLPDLSLIGHVDFKAFTAGSLGAVAATLMVFVILLSCFFDAMGTMVGLATEAKTIDENGQIENVDRVLLVDAVGAVAGGGSSVSSNQIFVESSVGIGEGARTGIAAIVTGALLIVAMFLSPLVHFVPFEAVAPALVCVGFMMIRQITNIDWNDLSVAIPAFLTIAFMPFTYSIADGIGAGFVAYVFVQVVSGKARKVHPLMWVVAIMFIVFFGMGLIDGWVGA
;
A
#
# COMPACT_ATOMS: atom_id res chain seq x y z
N ARG A 1 -19.19 -22.93 -7.02
CA ARG A 1 -18.94 -21.50 -7.32
C ARG A 1 -18.03 -20.89 -6.27
N GLU A 2 -18.33 -21.06 -4.99
CA GLU A 2 -17.56 -20.48 -3.87
C GLU A 2 -16.09 -20.92 -3.88
N ILE A 3 -15.81 -22.22 -3.97
CA ILE A 3 -14.44 -22.74 -4.02
C ILE A 3 -13.71 -22.21 -5.25
N ARG A 4 -14.37 -22.22 -6.44
CA ARG A 4 -13.78 -21.68 -7.67
C ARG A 4 -13.48 -20.18 -7.53
N GLY A 5 -14.39 -19.42 -6.90
CA GLY A 5 -14.19 -18.01 -6.58
C GLY A 5 -13.02 -17.78 -5.64
N GLY A 6 -12.87 -18.63 -4.59
CA GLY A 6 -11.73 -18.56 -3.69
C GLY A 6 -10.39 -18.81 -4.38
N PHE A 7 -10.30 -19.80 -5.26
CA PHE A 7 -9.12 -20.01 -6.11
C PHE A 7 -8.85 -18.81 -7.03
N ALA A 8 -9.90 -18.25 -7.66
CA ALA A 8 -9.75 -17.11 -8.55
C ALA A 8 -9.24 -15.87 -7.81
N THR A 9 -9.77 -15.59 -6.61
CA THR A 9 -9.27 -14.53 -5.71
C THR A 9 -7.82 -14.78 -5.33
N PHE A 10 -7.47 -16.00 -4.90
CA PHE A 10 -6.10 -16.34 -4.55
C PHE A 10 -5.12 -16.06 -5.69
N PHE A 11 -5.39 -16.55 -6.89
CA PHE A 11 -4.52 -16.30 -8.04
C PHE A 11 -4.45 -14.82 -8.43
N ALA A 12 -5.51 -14.06 -8.19
CA ALA A 12 -5.50 -12.63 -8.47
C ALA A 12 -4.64 -11.84 -7.49
N MET A 13 -4.63 -12.24 -6.19
CA MET A 13 -3.98 -11.47 -5.12
C MET A 13 -2.68 -12.07 -4.60
N SER A 14 -2.32 -13.32 -4.95
CA SER A 14 -1.14 -14.01 -4.40
C SER A 14 0.20 -13.31 -4.70
N TYR A 15 0.23 -12.43 -5.70
CA TYR A 15 1.39 -11.59 -5.98
C TYR A 15 1.83 -10.76 -4.76
N ILE A 16 0.93 -10.49 -3.79
CA ILE A 16 1.25 -9.70 -2.59
C ILE A 16 2.27 -10.40 -1.70
N VAL A 17 2.31 -11.74 -1.70
CA VAL A 17 3.29 -12.53 -0.94
C VAL A 17 4.72 -12.25 -1.43
N VAL A 18 4.86 -11.89 -2.69
CA VAL A 18 6.14 -11.51 -3.31
C VAL A 18 6.36 -10.00 -3.23
N LEU A 19 5.34 -9.22 -3.55
CA LEU A 19 5.43 -7.77 -3.66
C LEU A 19 5.63 -7.10 -2.30
N ASN A 20 4.90 -7.50 -1.28
CA ASN A 20 4.99 -6.89 0.04
C ASN A 20 6.41 -6.93 0.65
N PRO A 21 7.09 -8.10 0.72
CA PRO A 21 8.45 -8.15 1.22
C PRO A 21 9.42 -7.30 0.41
N LEU A 22 9.28 -7.22 -0.90
CA LEU A 22 10.16 -6.42 -1.74
C LEU A 22 9.98 -4.91 -1.51
N ILE A 23 8.74 -4.45 -1.27
CA ILE A 23 8.48 -3.05 -0.92
C ILE A 23 9.08 -2.72 0.46
N LEU A 24 8.80 -3.54 1.47
CA LEU A 24 9.22 -3.27 2.85
C LEU A 24 10.70 -3.49 3.07
N SER A 25 11.34 -4.45 2.40
CA SER A 25 12.78 -4.71 2.53
C SER A 25 13.66 -3.73 1.75
N GLY A 26 13.07 -2.93 0.84
CA GLY A 26 13.80 -1.97 0.01
C GLY A 26 14.35 -0.75 0.73
N ALA A 27 13.88 -0.47 1.93
CA ALA A 27 14.31 0.64 2.74
C ALA A 27 15.26 0.15 3.85
N ASP A 28 16.50 -0.16 3.48
CA ASP A 28 17.57 -0.35 4.45
C ASP A 28 18.12 1.01 4.87
N HIS A 29 18.16 1.26 6.18
CA HIS A 29 18.99 2.31 6.72
C HIS A 29 20.46 1.85 6.62
N ALA A 30 21.08 2.25 5.52
CA ALA A 30 22.44 1.89 5.14
C ALA A 30 23.36 1.72 6.35
N GLY A 31 23.75 0.48 6.65
CA GLY A 31 24.75 0.13 7.62
C GLY A 31 24.29 -0.03 9.07
N LYS A 32 23.01 0.04 9.41
CA LYS A 32 22.55 -0.16 10.82
C LYS A 32 21.97 -1.55 11.12
N GLY A 33 21.87 -2.43 10.11
CA GLY A 33 21.34 -3.79 10.31
C GLY A 33 19.84 -3.87 10.63
N ASP A 34 19.11 -2.77 10.46
CA ASP A 34 17.66 -2.72 10.66
C ASP A 34 16.94 -3.02 9.34
N VAL A 35 17.02 -4.27 8.92
CA VAL A 35 16.46 -4.78 7.67
C VAL A 35 15.39 -5.80 7.97
N LEU A 36 14.25 -5.70 7.26
CA LEU A 36 13.26 -6.77 7.25
C LEU A 36 13.68 -7.84 6.24
N GLY A 37 13.86 -9.07 6.71
CA GLY A 37 14.20 -10.21 5.85
C GLY A 37 13.08 -10.51 4.86
N ILE A 38 13.42 -10.63 3.56
CA ILE A 38 12.44 -10.88 2.49
C ILE A 38 11.61 -12.15 2.75
N PRO A 39 12.20 -13.33 3.06
CA PRO A 39 11.42 -14.54 3.32
C PRO A 39 10.54 -14.44 4.57
N GLN A 40 11.02 -13.76 5.61
CA GLN A 40 10.28 -13.56 6.85
C GLN A 40 9.03 -12.70 6.60
N VAL A 41 9.18 -11.59 5.88
CA VAL A 41 8.03 -10.74 5.52
C VAL A 41 7.08 -11.49 4.60
N ALA A 42 7.57 -12.27 3.63
CA ALA A 42 6.74 -13.10 2.75
C ALA A 42 5.93 -14.13 3.53
N ALA A 43 6.58 -14.86 4.44
CA ALA A 43 5.92 -15.86 5.28
C ALA A 43 4.85 -15.21 6.19
N ALA A 44 5.19 -14.11 6.88
CA ALA A 44 4.27 -13.39 7.73
C ALA A 44 3.11 -12.77 6.95
N THR A 45 3.35 -12.24 5.74
CA THR A 45 2.30 -11.69 4.85
C THR A 45 1.29 -12.76 4.46
N ALA A 46 1.76 -13.94 4.05
CA ALA A 46 0.91 -15.05 3.67
C ALA A 46 0.12 -15.59 4.88
N PHE A 47 0.77 -15.72 6.03
CA PHE A 47 0.17 -16.22 7.25
C PHE A 47 -0.92 -15.30 7.78
N VAL A 48 -0.60 -14.02 8.00
CA VAL A 48 -1.55 -13.04 8.57
C VAL A 48 -2.69 -12.78 7.62
N GLY A 49 -2.42 -12.58 6.32
CA GLY A 49 -3.45 -12.42 5.30
C GLY A 49 -4.35 -13.65 5.20
N GLY A 50 -3.77 -14.85 5.31
CA GLY A 50 -4.50 -16.11 5.31
C GLY A 50 -5.46 -16.24 6.49
N ILE A 51 -4.98 -16.03 7.72
CA ILE A 51 -5.81 -16.09 8.93
C ILE A 51 -6.93 -15.05 8.89
N LEU A 52 -6.62 -13.80 8.53
CA LEU A 52 -7.61 -12.72 8.48
C LEU A 52 -8.68 -12.98 7.42
N SER A 53 -8.32 -13.53 6.27
CA SER A 53 -9.27 -13.93 5.24
C SER A 53 -10.18 -15.06 5.71
N ILE A 54 -9.67 -16.03 6.46
CA ILE A 54 -10.48 -17.08 7.08
C ILE A 54 -11.45 -16.48 8.11
N ILE A 55 -10.97 -15.57 8.98
CA ILE A 55 -11.81 -14.89 9.96
C ILE A 55 -12.91 -14.08 9.26
N MET A 56 -12.59 -13.37 8.19
CA MET A 56 -13.58 -12.65 7.37
C MET A 56 -14.65 -13.59 6.84
N GLY A 57 -14.24 -14.75 6.33
CA GLY A 57 -15.16 -15.76 5.80
C GLY A 57 -16.05 -16.39 6.87
N VAL A 58 -15.49 -16.78 8.02
CA VAL A 58 -16.20 -17.48 9.09
C VAL A 58 -17.11 -16.54 9.87
N TRP A 59 -16.59 -15.37 10.28
CA TRP A 59 -17.27 -14.49 11.22
C TRP A 59 -18.09 -13.38 10.54
N ALA A 60 -17.50 -12.70 9.56
CA ALA A 60 -18.21 -11.65 8.81
C ALA A 60 -19.05 -12.21 7.66
N LYS A 61 -18.79 -13.46 7.23
CA LYS A 61 -19.53 -14.20 6.18
C LYS A 61 -19.46 -13.55 4.78
N HIS A 62 -18.43 -12.76 4.51
CA HIS A 62 -18.22 -12.09 3.22
C HIS A 62 -17.13 -12.77 2.38
N PRO A 63 -17.22 -12.73 1.04
CA PRO A 63 -16.22 -13.30 0.13
C PRO A 63 -15.00 -12.36 -0.04
N PHE A 64 -14.65 -11.58 0.99
CA PHE A 64 -13.57 -10.59 0.96
C PHE A 64 -12.29 -11.19 1.54
N ALA A 65 -11.24 -11.24 0.76
CA ALA A 65 -9.91 -11.61 1.24
C ALA A 65 -9.17 -10.38 1.76
N LEU A 66 -8.29 -10.58 2.74
CA LEU A 66 -7.44 -9.55 3.31
C LEU A 66 -5.98 -9.85 2.99
N ALA A 67 -5.23 -8.80 2.73
CA ALA A 67 -3.77 -8.84 2.63
C ALA A 67 -3.17 -7.48 2.95
N ALA A 68 -1.84 -7.39 2.91
CA ALA A 68 -1.10 -6.15 3.16
C ALA A 68 -1.45 -5.07 2.14
N GLY A 69 -1.94 -3.93 2.60
CA GLY A 69 -2.40 -2.82 1.77
C GLY A 69 -1.25 -2.10 1.09
N LEU A 70 -1.25 -2.09 -0.25
CA LEU A 70 -0.14 -1.54 -1.05
C LEU A 70 0.11 -0.05 -0.79
N GLY A 71 -0.94 0.74 -0.58
CA GLY A 71 -0.83 2.17 -0.28
C GLY A 71 -0.08 2.42 1.02
N VAL A 72 -0.46 1.73 2.08
CA VAL A 72 0.21 1.83 3.39
C VAL A 72 1.62 1.27 3.36
N ASN A 73 1.86 0.19 2.61
CA ASN A 73 3.20 -0.38 2.45
C ASN A 73 4.18 0.62 1.82
N ALA A 74 3.74 1.29 0.76
CA ALA A 74 4.54 2.30 0.09
C ALA A 74 4.80 3.52 0.99
N LEU A 75 3.77 3.97 1.75
CA LEU A 75 3.91 5.02 2.76
C LEU A 75 4.93 4.64 3.84
N VAL A 76 4.80 3.45 4.40
CA VAL A 76 5.68 2.93 5.45
C VAL A 76 7.13 2.86 4.96
N ALA A 77 7.36 2.26 3.80
CA ALA A 77 8.68 2.12 3.20
C ALA A 77 9.32 3.49 2.91
N ALA A 78 8.56 4.42 2.31
CA ALA A 78 9.04 5.77 2.02
C ALA A 78 9.38 6.54 3.30
N THR A 79 8.54 6.43 4.35
CA THR A 79 8.78 7.12 5.63
C THR A 79 10.03 6.60 6.31
N VAL A 80 10.26 5.29 6.33
CA VAL A 80 11.48 4.70 6.89
C VAL A 80 12.70 5.13 6.07
N ALA A 81 12.62 5.12 4.74
CA ALA A 81 13.73 5.50 3.86
C ALA A 81 14.14 6.98 4.03
N THR A 82 13.19 7.87 4.30
CA THR A 82 13.45 9.32 4.41
C THR A 82 13.83 9.78 5.83
N ASN A 83 13.63 8.95 6.86
CA ASN A 83 13.88 9.29 8.26
C ASN A 83 14.91 8.35 8.90
N PRO A 84 16.22 8.68 8.86
CA PRO A 84 17.29 7.80 9.35
C PRO A 84 17.21 7.41 10.83
N GLY A 85 16.48 8.18 11.65
CA GLY A 85 16.25 7.89 13.08
C GLY A 85 15.09 6.93 13.34
N LEU A 86 14.30 6.60 12.32
CA LEU A 86 13.11 5.75 12.44
C LEU A 86 13.44 4.30 12.09
N SER A 87 13.32 3.41 13.07
CA SER A 87 13.49 1.97 12.83
C SER A 87 12.23 1.33 12.24
N TRP A 88 12.38 0.17 11.59
CA TRP A 88 11.26 -0.63 11.13
C TRP A 88 10.31 -1.02 12.27
N LYS A 89 10.85 -1.40 13.43
CA LYS A 89 10.06 -1.75 14.63
C LYS A 89 9.20 -0.59 15.11
N SER A 90 9.77 0.62 15.12
CA SER A 90 9.06 1.84 15.52
C SER A 90 7.98 2.23 14.50
N MET A 91 8.27 2.09 13.21
CA MET A 91 7.27 2.36 12.16
C MET A 91 6.11 1.37 12.21
N MET A 92 6.38 0.09 12.42
CA MET A 92 5.33 -0.92 12.59
C MET A 92 4.50 -0.71 13.87
N GLY A 93 5.13 -0.16 14.93
CA GLY A 93 4.42 0.33 16.11
C GLY A 93 3.40 1.43 15.80
N LEU A 94 3.71 2.36 14.89
CA LEU A 94 2.75 3.38 14.44
C LEU A 94 1.59 2.76 13.63
N VAL A 95 1.87 1.77 12.78
CA VAL A 95 0.83 1.02 12.06
C VAL A 95 -0.10 0.30 13.04
N LEU A 96 0.48 -0.37 14.04
CA LEU A 96 -0.29 -1.05 15.09
C LEU A 96 -1.18 -0.07 15.85
N LEU A 97 -0.64 1.10 16.24
CA LEU A 97 -1.43 2.14 16.93
C LEU A 97 -2.56 2.66 16.06
N ALA A 98 -2.32 2.90 14.78
CA ALA A 98 -3.37 3.29 13.83
C ALA A 98 -4.48 2.23 13.79
N GLY A 99 -4.11 0.95 13.74
CA GLY A 99 -5.06 -0.17 13.81
C GLY A 99 -5.86 -0.20 15.11
N VAL A 100 -5.22 0.02 16.26
CA VAL A 100 -5.90 0.09 17.57
C VAL A 100 -6.91 1.24 17.59
N VAL A 101 -6.52 2.42 17.10
CA VAL A 101 -7.45 3.56 16.97
C VAL A 101 -8.62 3.20 16.05
N MET A 102 -8.37 2.52 14.92
CA MET A 102 -9.44 2.02 14.04
C MET A 102 -10.41 1.09 14.77
N VAL A 103 -9.90 0.14 15.55
CA VAL A 103 -10.75 -0.78 16.36
C VAL A 103 -11.63 0.03 17.32
N ILE A 104 -11.07 1.01 18.04
CA ILE A 104 -11.82 1.88 18.95
C ILE A 104 -12.91 2.64 18.19
N LEU A 105 -12.60 3.21 17.01
CA LEU A 105 -13.55 3.96 16.18
C LEU A 105 -14.69 3.08 15.67
N VAL A 106 -14.41 1.81 15.35
CA VAL A 106 -15.44 0.84 14.95
C VAL A 106 -16.33 0.50 16.14
N LEU A 107 -15.75 0.16 17.30
CA LEU A 107 -16.50 -0.24 18.50
C LEU A 107 -17.37 0.90 19.07
N THR A 108 -16.88 2.14 18.98
CA THR A 108 -17.62 3.32 19.48
C THR A 108 -18.64 3.85 18.46
N LYS A 109 -18.73 3.26 17.26
CA LYS A 109 -19.54 3.76 16.13
C LYS A 109 -19.22 5.19 15.70
N PHE A 110 -18.12 5.76 16.16
CA PHE A 110 -17.64 7.10 15.80
C PHE A 110 -17.13 7.15 14.35
N ARG A 111 -16.89 6.00 13.76
CA ARG A 111 -16.42 5.84 12.38
C ARG A 111 -17.32 6.60 11.38
N THR A 112 -18.64 6.55 11.55
CA THR A 112 -19.58 7.26 10.67
C THR A 112 -19.35 8.79 10.72
N ALA A 113 -19.03 9.33 11.88
CA ALA A 113 -18.73 10.76 12.03
C ALA A 113 -17.45 11.15 11.30
N VAL A 114 -16.37 10.36 11.42
CA VAL A 114 -15.09 10.59 10.71
C VAL A 114 -15.30 10.46 9.22
N PHE A 115 -16.04 9.45 8.78
CA PHE A 115 -16.33 9.25 7.36
C PHE A 115 -17.10 10.44 6.76
N ASN A 116 -18.10 10.95 7.48
CA ASN A 116 -18.93 12.06 7.01
C ASN A 116 -18.21 13.42 7.09
N ALA A 117 -17.17 13.54 7.91
CA ALA A 117 -16.39 14.76 8.06
C ALA A 117 -15.60 15.11 6.79
N VAL A 118 -15.08 14.09 6.09
CA VAL A 118 -14.26 14.29 4.89
C VAL A 118 -15.14 14.32 3.65
N PRO A 119 -15.05 15.34 2.79
CA PRO A 119 -15.82 15.44 1.54
C PRO A 119 -15.57 14.26 0.60
N PRO A 120 -16.59 13.78 -0.13
CA PRO A 120 -16.45 12.64 -1.05
C PRO A 120 -15.33 12.82 -2.10
N ALA A 121 -15.20 14.03 -2.63
CA ALA A 121 -14.15 14.34 -3.61
C ALA A 121 -12.73 14.16 -3.04
N LEU A 122 -12.50 14.55 -1.77
CA LEU A 122 -11.20 14.35 -1.11
C LEU A 122 -10.94 12.89 -0.80
N LYS A 123 -11.97 12.10 -0.44
CA LYS A 123 -11.83 10.64 -0.27
C LYS A 123 -11.35 10.00 -1.57
N THR A 124 -12.00 10.33 -2.67
CA THR A 124 -11.61 9.86 -4.00
C THR A 124 -10.22 10.35 -4.39
N ALA A 125 -9.89 11.62 -4.10
CA ALA A 125 -8.58 12.20 -4.39
C ALA A 125 -7.45 11.49 -3.63
N ILE A 126 -7.69 11.06 -2.37
CA ILE A 126 -6.71 10.28 -1.59
C ILE A 126 -6.42 8.96 -2.31
N VAL A 127 -7.44 8.21 -2.72
CA VAL A 127 -7.26 6.93 -3.43
C VAL A 127 -6.52 7.12 -4.76
N VAL A 128 -6.91 8.14 -5.53
CA VAL A 128 -6.25 8.47 -6.81
C VAL A 128 -4.80 8.88 -6.60
N GLY A 129 -4.53 9.73 -5.61
CA GLY A 129 -3.17 10.19 -5.26
C GLY A 129 -2.26 9.03 -4.83
N ILE A 130 -2.78 8.13 -4.00
CA ILE A 130 -2.09 6.88 -3.63
C ILE A 130 -1.78 6.05 -4.88
N GLY A 131 -2.71 5.96 -5.83
CA GLY A 131 -2.49 5.26 -7.10
C GLY A 131 -1.32 5.82 -7.90
N PHE A 132 -1.23 7.17 -8.05
CA PHE A 132 -0.09 7.83 -8.68
C PHE A 132 1.21 7.62 -7.91
N PHE A 133 1.16 7.70 -6.58
CA PHE A 133 2.32 7.49 -5.73
C PHE A 133 2.87 6.06 -5.86
N ILE A 134 2.01 5.04 -5.80
CA ILE A 134 2.41 3.63 -5.97
C ILE A 134 3.02 3.38 -7.35
N ALA A 135 2.42 3.95 -8.40
CA ALA A 135 2.96 3.86 -9.76
C ALA A 135 4.37 4.48 -9.84
N LEU A 136 4.57 5.67 -9.24
CA LEU A 136 5.88 6.31 -9.16
C LEU A 136 6.90 5.45 -8.40
N VAL A 137 6.52 4.90 -7.25
CA VAL A 137 7.38 3.98 -6.46
C VAL A 137 7.80 2.78 -7.32
N GLY A 138 6.87 2.19 -8.08
CA GLY A 138 7.18 1.10 -9.02
C GLY A 138 8.20 1.52 -10.08
N LEU A 139 8.00 2.67 -10.72
CA LEU A 139 8.90 3.20 -11.76
C LEU A 139 10.30 3.53 -11.22
N VAL A 140 10.38 4.15 -10.04
CA VAL A 140 11.66 4.51 -9.38
C VAL A 140 12.42 3.25 -8.95
N ASN A 141 11.73 2.31 -8.34
CA ASN A 141 12.36 1.08 -7.86
C ASN A 141 12.80 0.14 -9.00
N ALA A 142 12.11 0.16 -10.14
CA ALA A 142 12.56 -0.53 -11.35
C ALA A 142 13.74 0.16 -12.06
N GLY A 143 14.15 1.35 -11.59
CA GLY A 143 15.19 2.14 -12.28
C GLY A 143 14.74 2.71 -13.62
N PHE A 144 13.44 2.65 -13.93
CA PHE A 144 12.85 3.26 -15.13
C PHE A 144 12.82 4.78 -15.02
N VAL A 145 12.58 5.31 -13.82
CA VAL A 145 12.73 6.71 -13.45
C VAL A 145 13.79 6.83 -12.36
N ARG A 146 14.69 7.78 -12.50
CA ARG A 146 15.80 8.01 -11.55
C ARG A 146 15.98 9.50 -11.27
N PRO A 147 16.51 9.87 -10.10
CA PRO A 147 16.99 11.25 -9.89
C PRO A 147 18.18 11.53 -10.81
N GLY A 148 18.26 12.76 -11.31
CA GLY A 148 19.32 13.18 -12.25
C GLY A 148 19.54 14.68 -12.19
N GLY A 149 19.90 15.29 -13.33
CA GLY A 149 20.01 16.76 -13.46
C GLY A 149 18.68 17.50 -13.30
N THR A 150 17.57 16.80 -13.43
CA THR A 150 16.21 17.20 -13.02
C THR A 150 15.75 16.31 -11.87
N PRO A 151 14.70 16.69 -11.13
CA PRO A 151 14.18 15.86 -10.02
C PRO A 151 13.92 14.40 -10.41
N LEU A 152 13.42 14.18 -11.64
CA LEU A 152 13.19 12.85 -12.19
C LEU A 152 13.59 12.81 -13.65
N THR A 153 14.33 11.78 -14.05
CA THR A 153 14.75 11.52 -15.45
C THR A 153 14.42 10.10 -15.85
N LEU A 154 14.26 9.86 -17.15
CA LEU A 154 14.09 8.52 -17.70
C LEU A 154 15.42 7.76 -17.61
N GLY A 155 15.42 6.64 -16.91
CA GLY A 155 16.55 5.73 -16.83
C GLY A 155 17.87 6.40 -16.40
N ILE A 156 18.96 6.07 -17.07
CA ILE A 156 20.30 6.63 -16.82
C ILE A 156 20.56 7.69 -17.90
N ASN A 157 20.72 8.97 -17.49
CA ASN A 157 20.98 10.10 -18.40
C ASN A 157 19.96 10.21 -19.56
N GLY A 158 18.68 9.97 -19.29
CA GLY A 158 17.61 10.05 -20.28
C GLY A 158 17.47 8.82 -21.17
N GLN A 159 18.16 7.73 -20.87
CA GLN A 159 18.14 6.49 -21.66
C GLN A 159 17.78 5.27 -20.80
N LEU A 160 17.01 4.35 -21.36
CA LEU A 160 16.75 3.06 -20.75
C LEU A 160 17.92 2.13 -21.00
N LEU A 161 18.77 1.95 -19.98
CA LEU A 161 19.97 1.15 -20.05
C LEU A 161 19.94 0.02 -19.02
N GLY A 162 20.44 -1.14 -19.42
CA GLY A 162 20.55 -2.33 -18.57
C GLY A 162 19.42 -3.33 -18.78
N TRP A 163 19.76 -4.61 -18.65
CA TRP A 163 18.82 -5.74 -18.78
C TRP A 163 17.70 -5.70 -17.73
N PRO A 164 17.94 -5.35 -16.45
CA PRO A 164 16.88 -5.22 -15.46
C PRO A 164 15.77 -4.26 -15.89
N THR A 165 16.12 -3.09 -16.45
CA THR A 165 15.14 -2.13 -16.96
C THR A 165 14.34 -2.70 -18.15
N LEU A 166 14.96 -3.48 -19.02
CA LEU A 166 14.25 -4.17 -20.12
C LEU A 166 13.31 -5.25 -19.59
N VAL A 167 13.69 -5.99 -18.55
CA VAL A 167 12.78 -6.96 -17.89
C VAL A 167 11.56 -6.23 -17.32
N PHE A 168 11.73 -5.05 -16.71
CA PHE A 168 10.62 -4.23 -16.26
C PHE A 168 9.70 -3.83 -17.42
N VAL A 169 10.25 -3.29 -18.52
CA VAL A 169 9.46 -2.88 -19.68
C VAL A 169 8.70 -4.05 -20.28
N PHE A 170 9.37 -5.19 -20.46
CA PHE A 170 8.73 -6.42 -20.93
C PHE A 170 7.60 -6.87 -20.00
N GLY A 171 7.85 -6.92 -18.69
CA GLY A 171 6.86 -7.30 -17.69
C GLY A 171 5.66 -6.36 -17.66
N LEU A 172 5.89 -5.05 -17.83
CA LEU A 172 4.82 -4.05 -17.90
C LEU A 172 3.94 -4.26 -19.13
N LEU A 173 4.54 -4.39 -20.31
CA LEU A 173 3.80 -4.61 -21.57
C LEU A 173 3.04 -5.94 -21.53
N LEU A 174 3.66 -7.00 -21.02
CA LEU A 174 3.01 -8.29 -20.85
C LEU A 174 1.81 -8.20 -19.91
N THR A 175 2.00 -7.59 -18.74
CA THR A 175 0.91 -7.44 -17.76
C THR A 175 -0.24 -6.60 -18.31
N ILE A 176 0.05 -5.51 -19.02
CA ILE A 176 -0.96 -4.70 -19.71
C ILE A 176 -1.71 -5.53 -20.74
N ALA A 177 -1.00 -6.31 -21.59
CA ALA A 177 -1.63 -7.15 -22.60
C ALA A 177 -2.56 -8.19 -21.97
N LEU A 178 -2.15 -8.82 -20.87
CA LEU A 178 -2.98 -9.78 -20.13
C LEU A 178 -4.20 -9.12 -19.49
N LEU A 179 -4.04 -7.91 -18.90
CA LEU A 179 -5.16 -7.15 -18.32
C LEU A 179 -6.18 -6.73 -19.38
N VAL A 180 -5.73 -6.24 -20.53
CA VAL A 180 -6.61 -5.87 -21.66
C VAL A 180 -7.38 -7.09 -22.17
N ARG A 181 -6.74 -8.25 -22.20
CA ARG A 181 -7.38 -9.53 -22.55
C ARG A 181 -8.22 -10.13 -21.42
N LYS A 182 -8.32 -9.46 -20.27
CA LYS A 182 -9.08 -9.90 -19.09
C LYS A 182 -8.64 -11.29 -18.59
N VAL A 183 -7.35 -11.60 -18.70
CA VAL A 183 -6.80 -12.86 -18.20
C VAL A 183 -6.80 -12.82 -16.67
N LYS A 184 -7.36 -13.86 -16.04
CA LYS A 184 -7.38 -13.99 -14.58
C LYS A 184 -5.96 -14.22 -14.07
N GLY A 185 -5.58 -13.50 -13.02
CA GLY A 185 -4.22 -13.56 -12.49
C GLY A 185 -3.16 -12.89 -13.38
N ALA A 186 -3.56 -11.95 -14.26
CA ALA A 186 -2.67 -11.25 -15.19
C ALA A 186 -1.40 -10.71 -14.51
N VAL A 187 -1.55 -10.10 -13.32
CA VAL A 187 -0.44 -9.54 -12.55
C VAL A 187 0.53 -10.64 -12.09
N LEU A 188 0.01 -11.73 -11.52
CA LEU A 188 0.84 -12.87 -11.11
C LEU A 188 1.57 -13.52 -12.28
N ILE A 189 0.87 -13.74 -13.41
CA ILE A 189 1.47 -14.30 -14.63
C ILE A 189 2.58 -13.37 -15.13
N GLY A 190 2.33 -12.07 -15.15
CA GLY A 190 3.33 -11.05 -15.51
C GLY A 190 4.59 -11.16 -14.66
N ILE A 191 4.44 -11.25 -13.35
CA ILE A 191 5.56 -11.40 -12.41
C ILE A 191 6.32 -12.72 -12.68
N LEU A 192 5.61 -13.84 -12.77
CA LEU A 192 6.26 -15.15 -12.97
C LEU A 192 7.04 -15.22 -14.28
N VAL A 193 6.45 -14.77 -15.39
CA VAL A 193 7.12 -14.79 -16.71
C VAL A 193 8.32 -13.84 -16.72
N SER A 194 8.19 -12.65 -16.14
CA SER A 194 9.30 -11.68 -16.03
C SER A 194 10.42 -12.20 -15.13
N THR A 195 10.07 -12.92 -14.04
CA THR A 195 11.06 -13.57 -13.16
C THR A 195 11.83 -14.65 -13.88
N VAL A 196 11.14 -15.53 -14.64
CA VAL A 196 11.81 -16.56 -15.45
C VAL A 196 12.78 -15.91 -16.45
N LEU A 197 12.35 -14.84 -17.13
CA LEU A 197 13.21 -14.09 -18.03
C LEU A 197 14.43 -13.51 -17.28
N ALA A 198 14.23 -12.93 -16.09
CA ALA A 198 15.29 -12.36 -15.27
C ALA A 198 16.32 -13.42 -14.85
N VAL A 199 15.85 -14.60 -14.40
CA VAL A 199 16.73 -15.73 -14.03
C VAL A 199 17.56 -16.22 -15.23
N ILE A 200 16.96 -16.34 -16.41
CA ILE A 200 17.66 -16.74 -17.65
C ILE A 200 18.74 -15.70 -18.01
N LEU A 201 18.41 -14.40 -17.93
CA LEU A 201 19.35 -13.34 -18.23
C LEU A 201 20.51 -13.29 -17.23
N GLU A 202 20.22 -13.44 -15.92
CA GLU A 202 21.28 -13.47 -14.90
C GLU A 202 22.21 -14.67 -15.09
N ALA A 203 21.65 -15.87 -15.33
CA ALA A 203 22.43 -17.08 -15.57
C ALA A 203 23.32 -16.99 -16.83
N SER A 204 22.87 -16.25 -17.86
CA SER A 204 23.59 -16.13 -19.12
C SER A 204 24.58 -14.98 -19.16
N LEU A 205 24.26 -13.86 -18.54
CA LEU A 205 25.00 -12.59 -18.67
C LEU A 205 25.72 -12.15 -17.40
N HIS A 206 25.45 -12.80 -16.25
CA HIS A 206 26.08 -12.49 -14.95
C HIS A 206 26.02 -10.98 -14.61
N ILE A 207 24.82 -10.40 -14.71
CA ILE A 207 24.57 -8.95 -14.57
C ILE A 207 24.96 -8.47 -13.17
N GLY A 208 24.64 -9.25 -12.13
CA GLY A 208 24.92 -8.96 -10.73
C GLY A 208 24.07 -7.87 -10.12
N ALA A 209 24.24 -7.65 -8.82
CA ALA A 209 23.49 -6.63 -8.09
C ALA A 209 24.03 -5.23 -8.39
N GLN A 210 23.14 -4.22 -8.25
CA GLN A 210 23.54 -2.82 -8.19
C GLN A 210 24.34 -2.58 -6.91
N ALA A 211 25.53 -2.03 -7.05
CA ALA A 211 26.38 -1.77 -5.88
C ALA A 211 25.99 -0.44 -5.21
N PRO A 212 26.02 -0.36 -3.86
CA PRO A 212 25.71 0.86 -3.11
C PRO A 212 26.64 2.05 -3.46
N ASP A 213 27.86 1.76 -3.88
CA ASP A 213 28.87 2.75 -4.34
C ASP A 213 28.61 3.27 -5.76
N GLY A 214 27.57 2.78 -6.44
CA GLY A 214 27.23 3.15 -7.81
C GLY A 214 28.08 2.47 -8.89
N SER A 215 28.95 1.50 -8.55
CA SER A 215 29.86 0.86 -9.51
C SER A 215 29.14 -0.01 -10.55
N ASN A 216 27.92 -0.49 -10.28
CA ASN A 216 27.11 -1.23 -11.25
C ASN A 216 25.68 -0.64 -11.37
N PRO A 217 25.51 0.56 -11.97
CA PRO A 217 24.21 1.22 -12.05
C PRO A 217 23.19 0.49 -12.93
N ARG A 218 23.62 -0.52 -13.70
CA ARG A 218 22.82 -1.34 -14.60
C ARG A 218 22.49 -2.73 -14.03
N GLY A 219 22.91 -3.02 -12.81
CA GLY A 219 22.63 -4.27 -12.09
C GLY A 219 21.21 -4.35 -11.53
N TRP A 220 20.86 -5.52 -10.98
CA TRP A 220 19.61 -5.73 -10.25
C TRP A 220 19.57 -4.89 -8.97
N LYS A 221 18.47 -4.22 -8.72
CA LYS A 221 18.42 -3.24 -7.64
C LYS A 221 18.46 -3.85 -6.25
N GLN A 222 17.76 -4.94 -5.99
CA GLN A 222 17.57 -5.47 -4.64
C GLN A 222 17.90 -6.96 -4.54
N VAL A 223 17.37 -7.77 -5.41
CA VAL A 223 17.52 -9.21 -5.43
C VAL A 223 18.16 -9.63 -6.74
N THR A 224 19.31 -10.29 -6.68
CA THR A 224 19.89 -10.95 -7.85
C THR A 224 19.18 -12.28 -8.05
N PRO A 225 18.49 -12.49 -9.20
CA PRO A 225 17.68 -13.68 -9.41
C PRO A 225 18.47 -14.99 -9.26
N GLY A 226 17.98 -15.86 -8.39
CA GLY A 226 18.56 -17.21 -8.20
C GLY A 226 19.85 -17.27 -7.35
N LYS A 227 20.30 -16.14 -6.79
CA LYS A 227 21.45 -16.10 -5.87
C LYS A 227 20.98 -16.30 -4.44
N ASP A 228 21.83 -16.99 -3.64
CA ASP A 228 21.63 -17.21 -2.19
C ASP A 228 20.30 -17.93 -1.84
N PHE A 229 19.84 -18.83 -2.73
CA PHE A 229 18.65 -19.63 -2.47
C PHE A 229 18.93 -20.76 -1.49
N SER A 230 18.18 -20.80 -0.38
CA SER A 230 18.08 -21.95 0.53
C SER A 230 16.59 -22.28 0.74
N TRP A 231 16.28 -23.58 0.83
CA TRP A 231 14.92 -23.99 1.18
C TRP A 231 14.80 -24.17 2.67
N ASP A 232 14.23 -23.17 3.33
CA ASP A 232 14.02 -23.15 4.77
C ASP A 232 12.53 -23.20 5.10
N LEU A 233 12.21 -23.62 6.32
CA LEU A 233 10.84 -23.54 6.84
C LEU A 233 10.42 -22.06 6.97
N PRO A 234 9.11 -21.76 6.87
CA PRO A 234 8.62 -20.39 7.04
C PRO A 234 9.06 -19.81 8.38
N ASP A 235 9.71 -18.66 8.34
CA ASP A 235 10.17 -17.93 9.51
C ASP A 235 9.17 -16.83 9.88
N LEU A 236 8.55 -16.96 11.04
CA LEU A 236 7.57 -16.02 11.60
C LEU A 236 8.16 -15.18 12.73
N SER A 237 9.47 -15.10 12.84
CA SER A 237 10.16 -14.38 13.92
C SER A 237 9.86 -12.88 13.99
N LEU A 238 9.34 -12.30 12.92
CA LEU A 238 8.94 -10.88 12.91
C LEU A 238 7.69 -10.57 13.74
N ILE A 239 6.88 -11.58 14.08
CA ILE A 239 5.64 -11.38 14.85
C ILE A 239 5.98 -10.92 16.27
N GLY A 240 5.37 -9.80 16.68
CA GLY A 240 5.56 -9.20 18.00
C GLY A 240 6.80 -8.31 18.14
N HIS A 241 7.61 -8.14 17.10
CA HIS A 241 8.80 -7.29 17.15
C HIS A 241 8.47 -5.85 16.75
N VAL A 242 7.75 -5.14 17.61
CA VAL A 242 7.40 -3.72 17.45
C VAL A 242 7.85 -2.92 18.66
N ASP A 243 8.11 -1.62 18.47
CA ASP A 243 8.36 -0.66 19.55
C ASP A 243 7.67 0.68 19.25
N PHE A 244 7.67 1.60 20.21
CA PHE A 244 7.04 2.90 20.12
C PHE A 244 8.02 4.06 20.23
N LYS A 245 9.30 3.81 19.90
CA LYS A 245 10.36 4.83 19.97
C LYS A 245 10.20 5.93 18.92
N ALA A 246 9.28 5.77 17.95
CA ALA A 246 8.96 6.81 16.97
C ALA A 246 8.57 8.16 17.62
N PHE A 247 7.99 8.13 18.84
CA PHE A 247 7.59 9.32 19.56
C PHE A 247 8.74 10.05 20.25
N THR A 248 9.95 9.49 20.26
CA THR A 248 11.12 10.12 20.89
C THR A 248 11.77 11.16 19.98
N ALA A 249 12.43 12.15 20.56
CA ALA A 249 13.10 13.24 19.85
C ALA A 249 14.26 12.77 18.93
N GLY A 250 14.82 11.56 19.17
CA GLY A 250 15.84 10.96 18.30
C GLY A 250 15.29 10.21 17.07
N SER A 251 13.95 10.19 16.91
CA SER A 251 13.24 9.57 15.79
C SER A 251 12.34 10.61 15.11
N LEU A 252 11.05 10.35 14.95
CA LEU A 252 10.10 11.31 14.35
C LEU A 252 9.71 12.44 15.34
N GLY A 253 9.72 12.16 16.63
CA GLY A 253 9.15 13.05 17.64
C GLY A 253 7.63 12.91 17.81
N ALA A 254 7.08 13.43 18.91
CA ALA A 254 5.70 13.18 19.31
C ALA A 254 4.67 13.71 18.30
N VAL A 255 4.86 14.92 17.77
CA VAL A 255 3.91 15.55 16.84
C VAL A 255 3.90 14.82 15.50
N ALA A 256 5.06 14.60 14.89
CA ALA A 256 5.16 13.94 13.60
C ALA A 256 4.70 12.47 13.68
N ALA A 257 5.05 11.75 14.76
CA ALA A 257 4.58 10.40 14.99
C ALA A 257 3.04 10.32 15.14
N THR A 258 2.42 11.27 15.87
CA THR A 258 0.96 11.34 16.00
C THR A 258 0.29 11.63 14.66
N LEU A 259 0.82 12.55 13.87
CA LEU A 259 0.33 12.83 12.53
C LEU A 259 0.50 11.63 11.59
N MET A 260 1.62 10.90 11.70
CA MET A 260 1.83 9.69 10.93
C MET A 260 0.79 8.61 11.26
N VAL A 261 0.49 8.37 12.55
CA VAL A 261 -0.61 7.48 12.98
C VAL A 261 -1.92 7.91 12.34
N PHE A 262 -2.21 9.22 12.34
CA PHE A 262 -3.43 9.77 11.75
C PHE A 262 -3.47 9.57 10.22
N VAL A 263 -2.36 9.80 9.51
CA VAL A 263 -2.28 9.58 8.06
C VAL A 263 -2.47 8.09 7.71
N ILE A 264 -1.82 7.19 8.44
CA ILE A 264 -2.01 5.74 8.27
C ILE A 264 -3.48 5.37 8.52
N LEU A 265 -4.07 5.89 9.59
CA LEU A 265 -5.48 5.68 9.92
C LEU A 265 -6.39 6.10 8.77
N LEU A 266 -6.22 7.32 8.23
CA LEU A 266 -7.03 7.82 7.12
C LEU A 266 -6.82 6.99 5.84
N SER A 267 -5.56 6.65 5.53
CA SER A 267 -5.24 5.82 4.36
C SER A 267 -5.94 4.46 4.44
N CYS A 268 -5.77 3.74 5.57
CA CYS A 268 -6.44 2.47 5.81
C CYS A 268 -7.97 2.59 5.75
N PHE A 269 -8.49 3.64 6.37
CA PHE A 269 -9.92 3.84 6.52
C PHE A 269 -10.61 4.07 5.17
N PHE A 270 -10.07 4.96 4.31
CA PHE A 270 -10.70 5.28 3.03
C PHE A 270 -10.50 4.18 1.99
N ASP A 271 -9.34 3.55 1.98
CA ASP A 271 -9.06 2.41 1.10
C ASP A 271 -10.01 1.25 1.40
N ALA A 272 -10.12 0.85 2.67
CA ALA A 272 -11.03 -0.20 3.11
C ALA A 272 -12.50 0.11 2.80
N MET A 273 -12.95 1.36 3.03
CA MET A 273 -14.34 1.74 2.79
C MET A 273 -14.69 1.72 1.31
N GLY A 274 -13.83 2.29 0.45
CA GLY A 274 -14.04 2.29 -0.99
C GLY A 274 -14.11 0.88 -1.56
N THR A 275 -13.14 0.05 -1.18
CA THR A 275 -13.05 -1.35 -1.61
C THR A 275 -14.24 -2.16 -1.11
N MET A 276 -14.59 -2.04 0.17
CA MET A 276 -15.71 -2.78 0.78
C MET A 276 -17.04 -2.47 0.09
N VAL A 277 -17.36 -1.18 -0.14
CA VAL A 277 -18.60 -0.79 -0.81
C VAL A 277 -18.64 -1.31 -2.26
N GLY A 278 -17.52 -1.20 -2.99
CA GLY A 278 -17.41 -1.73 -4.34
C GLY A 278 -17.66 -3.24 -4.40
N LEU A 279 -16.96 -3.99 -3.56
CA LEU A 279 -17.08 -5.45 -3.48
C LEU A 279 -18.47 -5.91 -3.03
N ALA A 280 -19.05 -5.25 -2.02
CA ALA A 280 -20.38 -5.58 -1.53
C ALA A 280 -21.46 -5.34 -2.59
N THR A 281 -21.32 -4.28 -3.38
CA THR A 281 -22.21 -4.00 -4.51
C THR A 281 -22.12 -5.11 -5.55
N GLU A 282 -20.92 -5.51 -5.93
CA GLU A 282 -20.66 -6.57 -6.91
C GLU A 282 -21.12 -7.95 -6.39
N ALA A 283 -20.88 -8.23 -5.10
CA ALA A 283 -21.31 -9.45 -4.42
C ALA A 283 -22.83 -9.50 -4.18
N LYS A 284 -23.54 -8.38 -4.36
CA LYS A 284 -24.97 -8.25 -4.03
C LYS A 284 -25.27 -8.56 -2.57
N THR A 285 -24.42 -8.12 -1.66
CA THR A 285 -24.55 -8.24 -0.20
C THR A 285 -24.98 -6.93 0.45
N ILE A 286 -25.57 -6.02 -0.35
CA ILE A 286 -26.18 -4.77 0.09
C ILE A 286 -27.67 -5.00 0.21
N ASP A 287 -28.27 -4.63 1.35
CA ASP A 287 -29.70 -4.73 1.61
C ASP A 287 -30.52 -3.65 0.86
N GLU A 288 -31.86 -3.70 0.98
CA GLU A 288 -32.78 -2.75 0.35
C GLU A 288 -32.59 -1.31 0.86
N ASN A 289 -31.94 -1.11 1.99
CA ASN A 289 -31.64 0.20 2.58
C ASN A 289 -30.25 0.71 2.19
N GLY A 290 -29.52 0.00 1.31
CA GLY A 290 -28.18 0.34 0.89
C GLY A 290 -27.10 0.03 1.93
N GLN A 291 -27.40 -0.82 2.94
CA GLN A 291 -26.46 -1.22 3.96
C GLN A 291 -25.83 -2.58 3.63
N ILE A 292 -24.55 -2.72 3.95
CA ILE A 292 -23.82 -3.97 3.78
C ILE A 292 -24.18 -4.90 4.94
N GLU A 293 -24.57 -6.14 4.63
CA GLU A 293 -24.83 -7.14 5.64
C GLU A 293 -23.61 -7.31 6.56
N ASN A 294 -23.85 -7.45 7.88
CA ASN A 294 -22.77 -7.62 8.87
C ASN A 294 -21.63 -6.58 8.76
N VAL A 295 -21.91 -5.37 8.32
CA VAL A 295 -20.90 -4.32 8.10
C VAL A 295 -19.99 -4.12 9.30
N ASP A 296 -20.53 -4.11 10.53
CA ASP A 296 -19.75 -3.93 11.76
C ASP A 296 -18.69 -5.03 11.94
N ARG A 297 -18.99 -6.27 11.53
CA ARG A 297 -18.06 -7.39 11.58
C ARG A 297 -16.98 -7.28 10.51
N VAL A 298 -17.37 -6.90 9.29
CA VAL A 298 -16.43 -6.66 8.18
C VAL A 298 -15.42 -5.60 8.59
N LEU A 299 -15.91 -4.49 9.14
CA LEU A 299 -15.11 -3.35 9.57
C LEU A 299 -14.20 -3.68 10.75
N LEU A 300 -14.66 -4.54 11.66
CA LEU A 300 -13.84 -4.95 12.80
C LEU A 300 -12.74 -5.91 12.38
N VAL A 301 -13.01 -6.83 11.44
CA VAL A 301 -11.95 -7.70 10.87
C VAL A 301 -10.91 -6.88 10.14
N ASP A 302 -11.32 -5.87 9.36
CA ASP A 302 -10.41 -4.96 8.66
C ASP A 302 -9.54 -4.16 9.65
N ALA A 303 -10.15 -3.60 10.70
CA ALA A 303 -9.42 -2.86 11.73
C ALA A 303 -8.44 -3.76 12.52
N VAL A 304 -8.86 -4.98 12.89
CA VAL A 304 -7.99 -5.99 13.50
C VAL A 304 -6.88 -6.40 12.52
N GLY A 305 -7.17 -6.38 11.20
CA GLY A 305 -6.19 -6.61 10.15
C GLY A 305 -5.04 -5.60 10.19
N ALA A 306 -5.33 -4.34 10.44
CA ALA A 306 -4.30 -3.31 10.61
C ALA A 306 -3.46 -3.55 11.88
N VAL A 307 -4.08 -3.94 13.00
CA VAL A 307 -3.37 -4.29 14.24
C VAL A 307 -2.46 -5.50 14.03
N ALA A 308 -3.01 -6.58 13.45
CA ALA A 308 -2.28 -7.82 13.22
C ALA A 308 -1.12 -7.60 12.23
N GLY A 309 -1.36 -6.81 11.19
CA GLY A 309 -0.34 -6.47 10.20
C GLY A 309 0.81 -5.66 10.79
N GLY A 310 0.52 -4.59 11.54
CA GLY A 310 1.54 -3.82 12.27
C GLY A 310 2.29 -4.68 13.27
N GLY A 311 1.57 -5.49 14.07
CA GLY A 311 2.16 -6.40 15.06
C GLY A 311 3.00 -7.54 14.46
N SER A 312 2.85 -7.83 13.18
CA SER A 312 3.59 -8.88 12.48
C SER A 312 4.63 -8.34 11.49
N SER A 313 4.88 -7.04 11.51
CA SER A 313 5.83 -6.35 10.63
C SER A 313 5.56 -6.55 9.13
N VAL A 314 4.27 -6.67 8.76
CA VAL A 314 3.83 -6.79 7.36
C VAL A 314 3.02 -5.59 6.88
N SER A 315 3.02 -4.48 7.65
CA SER A 315 2.20 -3.30 7.45
C SER A 315 0.70 -3.58 7.66
N SER A 316 -0.17 -2.64 7.36
CA SER A 316 -1.61 -2.81 7.58
C SER A 316 -2.20 -3.85 6.62
N ASN A 317 -2.93 -4.83 7.13
CA ASN A 317 -3.75 -5.73 6.31
C ASN A 317 -5.15 -5.14 6.14
N GLN A 318 -5.65 -5.18 4.93
CA GLN A 318 -6.91 -4.56 4.51
C GLN A 318 -7.68 -5.47 3.55
N ILE A 319 -8.95 -5.15 3.33
CA ILE A 319 -9.78 -5.81 2.32
C ILE A 319 -9.19 -5.55 0.94
N PHE A 320 -8.96 -6.61 0.17
CA PHE A 320 -8.28 -6.58 -1.13
C PHE A 320 -9.28 -6.54 -2.28
N VAL A 321 -9.09 -5.57 -3.19
CA VAL A 321 -9.99 -5.33 -4.34
C VAL A 321 -10.02 -6.52 -5.32
N GLU A 322 -8.97 -7.33 -5.36
CA GLU A 322 -8.87 -8.55 -6.16
C GLU A 322 -9.91 -9.61 -5.76
N SER A 323 -10.55 -9.46 -4.61
CA SER A 323 -11.72 -10.28 -4.23
C SER A 323 -12.86 -10.16 -5.27
N SER A 324 -12.90 -9.07 -6.04
CA SER A 324 -13.83 -8.88 -7.17
C SER A 324 -13.71 -9.99 -8.22
N VAL A 325 -12.51 -10.54 -8.42
CA VAL A 325 -12.31 -11.63 -9.39
C VAL A 325 -13.06 -12.90 -8.95
N GLY A 326 -13.00 -13.25 -7.68
CA GLY A 326 -13.77 -14.37 -7.13
C GLY A 326 -15.27 -14.12 -7.11
N ILE A 327 -15.66 -12.88 -6.80
CA ILE A 327 -17.07 -12.44 -6.85
C ILE A 327 -17.59 -12.52 -8.29
N GLY A 328 -16.79 -12.14 -9.28
CA GLY A 328 -17.08 -12.29 -10.71
C GLY A 328 -17.28 -13.75 -11.13
N GLU A 329 -16.59 -14.72 -10.49
CA GLU A 329 -16.80 -16.17 -10.68
C GLU A 329 -18.06 -16.70 -9.99
N GLY A 330 -18.78 -15.85 -9.28
CA GLY A 330 -20.05 -16.16 -8.62
C GLY A 330 -19.93 -16.48 -7.15
N ALA A 331 -18.81 -16.17 -6.49
CA ALA A 331 -18.72 -16.20 -5.03
C ALA A 331 -19.60 -15.14 -4.39
N ARG A 332 -20.30 -15.50 -3.32
CA ARG A 332 -21.21 -14.59 -2.58
C ARG A 332 -21.11 -14.77 -1.08
N THR A 333 -20.45 -15.82 -0.63
CA THR A 333 -20.37 -16.18 0.79
C THR A 333 -18.94 -16.20 1.30
N GLY A 334 -18.77 -16.26 2.62
CA GLY A 334 -17.45 -16.33 3.25
C GLY A 334 -16.62 -17.57 2.90
N ILE A 335 -17.21 -18.60 2.28
CA ILE A 335 -16.46 -19.81 1.86
C ILE A 335 -15.35 -19.45 0.89
N ALA A 336 -15.56 -18.50 -0.02
CA ALA A 336 -14.53 -18.05 -0.95
C ALA A 336 -13.33 -17.42 -0.21
N ALA A 337 -13.59 -16.59 0.81
CA ALA A 337 -12.52 -16.00 1.62
C ALA A 337 -11.78 -17.07 2.44
N ILE A 338 -12.47 -18.08 2.97
CA ILE A 338 -11.84 -19.22 3.67
C ILE A 338 -10.91 -19.99 2.74
N VAL A 339 -11.34 -20.28 1.51
CA VAL A 339 -10.51 -20.98 0.51
C VAL A 339 -9.29 -20.14 0.15
N THR A 340 -9.47 -18.84 -0.11
CA THR A 340 -8.36 -17.92 -0.39
C THR A 340 -7.37 -17.89 0.76
N GLY A 341 -7.85 -17.77 2.00
CA GLY A 341 -7.02 -17.73 3.20
C GLY A 341 -6.24 -19.03 3.42
N ALA A 342 -6.89 -20.19 3.20
CA ALA A 342 -6.22 -21.49 3.30
C ALA A 342 -5.08 -21.62 2.25
N LEU A 343 -5.32 -21.15 1.02
CA LEU A 343 -4.31 -21.15 -0.04
C LEU A 343 -3.16 -20.18 0.26
N LEU A 344 -3.41 -19.04 0.89
CA LEU A 344 -2.36 -18.12 1.35
C LEU A 344 -1.49 -18.79 2.43
N ILE A 345 -2.09 -19.52 3.39
CA ILE A 345 -1.33 -20.27 4.40
C ILE A 345 -0.46 -21.35 3.73
N VAL A 346 -0.96 -22.02 2.70
CA VAL A 346 -0.13 -22.95 1.91
C VAL A 346 1.00 -22.22 1.20
N ALA A 347 0.71 -21.05 0.61
CA ALA A 347 1.71 -20.24 -0.07
C ALA A 347 2.84 -19.74 0.86
N MET A 348 2.62 -19.67 2.18
CA MET A 348 3.65 -19.37 3.17
C MET A 348 4.86 -20.30 3.06
N PHE A 349 4.63 -21.58 2.75
CA PHE A 349 5.73 -22.57 2.58
C PHE A 349 6.53 -22.34 1.30
N LEU A 350 6.04 -21.51 0.37
CA LEU A 350 6.74 -21.11 -0.84
C LEU A 350 7.51 -19.78 -0.68
N SER A 351 7.53 -19.20 0.53
CA SER A 351 8.21 -17.93 0.80
C SER A 351 9.71 -17.90 0.39
N PRO A 352 10.50 -18.98 0.46
CA PRO A 352 11.88 -18.94 -0.01
C PRO A 352 12.01 -18.66 -1.52
N LEU A 353 10.99 -18.99 -2.33
CA LEU A 353 11.02 -18.71 -3.77
C LEU A 353 11.05 -17.22 -4.12
N VAL A 354 10.74 -16.34 -3.16
CA VAL A 354 10.82 -14.88 -3.36
C VAL A 354 12.25 -14.43 -3.67
N HIS A 355 13.28 -15.17 -3.27
CA HIS A 355 14.68 -14.91 -3.64
C HIS A 355 14.97 -14.99 -5.16
N PHE A 356 14.10 -15.62 -5.93
CA PHE A 356 14.24 -15.64 -7.38
C PHE A 356 13.64 -14.42 -8.07
N VAL A 357 12.85 -13.63 -7.36
CA VAL A 357 12.04 -12.55 -7.94
C VAL A 357 12.72 -11.21 -7.74
N PRO A 358 13.32 -10.61 -8.79
CA PRO A 358 13.88 -9.27 -8.69
C PRO A 358 12.77 -8.23 -8.67
N PHE A 359 13.05 -7.05 -8.10
CA PHE A 359 12.08 -5.97 -8.01
C PHE A 359 11.57 -5.53 -9.38
N GLU A 360 12.42 -5.54 -10.37
CA GLU A 360 12.10 -5.17 -11.75
C GLU A 360 11.05 -6.07 -12.41
N ALA A 361 10.94 -7.32 -11.96
CA ALA A 361 9.88 -8.23 -12.40
C ALA A 361 8.53 -7.96 -11.70
N VAL A 362 8.55 -7.36 -10.51
CA VAL A 362 7.36 -7.08 -9.69
C VAL A 362 6.85 -5.65 -9.87
N ALA A 363 7.73 -4.71 -10.13
CA ALA A 363 7.38 -3.29 -10.29
C ALA A 363 6.27 -3.01 -11.33
N PRO A 364 6.12 -3.77 -12.43
CA PRO A 364 4.96 -3.65 -13.32
C PRO A 364 3.62 -3.79 -12.61
N ALA A 365 3.54 -4.63 -11.58
CA ALA A 365 2.33 -4.80 -10.79
C ALA A 365 1.92 -3.51 -10.08
N LEU A 366 2.89 -2.78 -9.49
CA LEU A 366 2.63 -1.48 -8.83
C LEU A 366 2.08 -0.45 -9.81
N VAL A 367 2.63 -0.39 -11.03
CA VAL A 367 2.15 0.53 -12.07
C VAL A 367 0.72 0.17 -12.47
N CYS A 368 0.42 -1.11 -12.67
CA CYS A 368 -0.91 -1.57 -13.06
C CYS A 368 -1.95 -1.37 -11.93
N VAL A 369 -1.59 -1.64 -10.66
CA VAL A 369 -2.46 -1.37 -9.50
C VAL A 369 -2.69 0.13 -9.36
N GLY A 370 -1.63 0.95 -9.47
CA GLY A 370 -1.75 2.39 -9.49
C GLY A 370 -2.75 2.88 -10.53
N PHE A 371 -2.69 2.35 -11.75
CA PHE A 371 -3.65 2.65 -12.82
C PHE A 371 -5.10 2.29 -12.42
N MET A 372 -5.32 1.13 -11.81
CA MET A 372 -6.66 0.73 -11.36
C MET A 372 -7.24 1.70 -10.32
N MET A 373 -6.41 2.21 -9.40
CA MET A 373 -6.82 3.21 -8.41
C MET A 373 -7.12 4.57 -9.05
N ILE A 374 -6.29 5.00 -10.00
CA ILE A 374 -6.44 6.28 -10.72
C ILE A 374 -7.77 6.36 -11.48
N ARG A 375 -8.34 5.26 -11.93
CA ARG A 375 -9.62 5.25 -12.64
C ARG A 375 -10.75 5.92 -11.88
N GLN A 376 -10.67 6.01 -10.55
CA GLN A 376 -11.68 6.70 -9.72
C GLN A 376 -11.70 8.23 -9.90
N ILE A 377 -10.71 8.81 -10.59
CA ILE A 377 -10.61 10.26 -10.84
C ILE A 377 -11.87 10.84 -11.52
N THR A 378 -12.58 10.01 -12.27
CA THR A 378 -13.84 10.38 -12.93
C THR A 378 -14.98 10.66 -11.97
N ASN A 379 -14.88 10.25 -10.71
CA ASN A 379 -15.86 10.48 -9.67
C ASN A 379 -15.70 11.86 -8.99
N ILE A 380 -14.70 12.65 -9.40
CA ILE A 380 -14.46 14.01 -8.89
C ILE A 380 -15.13 15.00 -9.85
N ASP A 381 -15.92 15.91 -9.31
CA ASP A 381 -16.48 17.02 -10.11
C ASP A 381 -15.41 18.11 -10.29
N TRP A 382 -14.78 18.09 -11.45
CA TRP A 382 -13.73 19.05 -11.83
C TRP A 382 -14.25 20.43 -12.21
N ASN A 383 -15.56 20.61 -12.37
CA ASN A 383 -16.17 21.90 -12.67
C ASN A 383 -16.41 22.74 -11.41
N ASP A 384 -16.58 22.09 -10.25
CA ASP A 384 -16.67 22.79 -8.97
C ASP A 384 -15.27 23.03 -8.40
N LEU A 385 -14.74 24.24 -8.61
CA LEU A 385 -13.40 24.63 -8.12
C LEU A 385 -13.25 24.49 -6.60
N SER A 386 -14.35 24.52 -5.85
CA SER A 386 -14.30 24.39 -4.38
C SER A 386 -13.91 22.98 -3.92
N VAL A 387 -14.05 21.99 -4.76
CA VAL A 387 -13.61 20.61 -4.51
C VAL A 387 -12.50 20.17 -5.47
N ALA A 388 -12.47 20.69 -6.70
CA ALA A 388 -11.48 20.33 -7.71
C ALA A 388 -10.05 20.76 -7.31
N ILE A 389 -9.85 21.99 -6.80
CA ILE A 389 -8.55 22.49 -6.39
C ILE A 389 -7.98 21.67 -5.21
N PRO A 390 -8.71 21.45 -4.11
CA PRO A 390 -8.23 20.57 -3.04
C PRO A 390 -7.94 19.14 -3.50
N ALA A 391 -8.79 18.57 -4.35
CA ALA A 391 -8.57 17.24 -4.92
C ALA A 391 -7.31 17.18 -5.77
N PHE A 392 -7.09 18.17 -6.64
CA PHE A 392 -5.87 18.27 -7.45
C PHE A 392 -4.60 18.32 -6.58
N LEU A 393 -4.60 19.17 -5.53
CA LEU A 393 -3.45 19.29 -4.64
C LEU A 393 -3.19 17.98 -3.89
N THR A 394 -4.24 17.29 -3.41
CA THR A 394 -4.11 15.97 -2.81
C THR A 394 -3.42 14.99 -3.75
N ILE A 395 -3.90 14.91 -5.00
CA ILE A 395 -3.40 13.95 -5.99
C ILE A 395 -1.97 14.28 -6.41
N ALA A 396 -1.68 15.56 -6.69
CA ALA A 396 -0.40 15.97 -7.24
C ALA A 396 0.72 15.95 -6.20
N PHE A 397 0.45 16.38 -4.97
CA PHE A 397 1.49 16.45 -3.96
C PHE A 397 2.02 15.06 -3.56
N MET A 398 1.20 14.03 -3.51
CA MET A 398 1.67 12.69 -3.13
C MET A 398 2.87 12.20 -3.96
N PRO A 399 2.82 12.14 -5.29
CA PRO A 399 3.98 11.74 -6.07
C PRO A 399 5.08 12.81 -6.12
N PHE A 400 4.76 14.11 -6.12
CA PHE A 400 5.76 15.15 -6.27
C PHE A 400 6.58 15.39 -5.01
N THR A 401 6.03 15.20 -3.83
CA THR A 401 6.75 15.26 -2.55
C THR A 401 7.29 13.89 -2.11
N TYR A 402 6.95 12.83 -2.84
CA TYR A 402 7.22 11.44 -2.44
C TYR A 402 6.61 11.10 -1.06
N SER A 403 5.47 11.71 -0.74
CA SER A 403 4.80 11.60 0.57
C SER A 403 3.27 11.62 0.46
N ILE A 404 2.64 10.55 0.91
CA ILE A 404 1.16 10.48 1.00
C ILE A 404 0.64 11.48 2.03
N ALA A 405 1.36 11.66 3.14
CA ALA A 405 1.00 12.59 4.20
C ALA A 405 0.89 14.03 3.69
N ASP A 406 1.88 14.47 2.91
CA ASP A 406 1.91 15.84 2.36
C ASP A 406 0.75 16.08 1.40
N GLY A 407 0.41 15.08 0.59
CA GLY A 407 -0.75 15.16 -0.31
C GLY A 407 -2.07 15.28 0.45
N ILE A 408 -2.29 14.46 1.48
CA ILE A 408 -3.49 14.52 2.32
C ILE A 408 -3.55 15.88 3.03
N GLY A 409 -2.44 16.30 3.62
CA GLY A 409 -2.35 17.58 4.34
C GLY A 409 -2.63 18.78 3.45
N ALA A 410 -1.98 18.85 2.29
CA ALA A 410 -2.18 19.91 1.30
C ALA A 410 -3.64 20.00 0.86
N GLY A 411 -4.28 18.84 0.57
CA GLY A 411 -5.68 18.79 0.19
C GLY A 411 -6.63 19.25 1.27
N PHE A 412 -6.41 18.84 2.53
CA PHE A 412 -7.27 19.24 3.65
C PHE A 412 -7.14 20.72 4.00
N VAL A 413 -5.91 21.23 4.03
CA VAL A 413 -5.67 22.68 4.25
C VAL A 413 -6.29 23.49 3.12
N ALA A 414 -6.07 23.09 1.85
CA ALA A 414 -6.65 23.77 0.70
C ALA A 414 -8.18 23.73 0.71
N TYR A 415 -8.80 22.61 1.10
CA TYR A 415 -10.25 22.51 1.20
C TYR A 415 -10.82 23.51 2.20
N VAL A 416 -10.28 23.55 3.43
CA VAL A 416 -10.72 24.48 4.45
C VAL A 416 -10.53 25.91 3.97
N PHE A 417 -9.37 26.24 3.40
CA PHE A 417 -9.08 27.57 2.86
C PHE A 417 -10.09 28.00 1.78
N VAL A 418 -10.33 27.13 0.78
CA VAL A 418 -11.26 27.43 -0.32
C VAL A 418 -12.69 27.61 0.20
N GLN A 419 -13.13 26.81 1.18
CA GLN A 419 -14.45 26.98 1.79
C GLN A 419 -14.56 28.30 2.57
N VAL A 420 -13.50 28.76 3.22
CA VAL A 420 -13.47 30.07 3.89
C VAL A 420 -13.59 31.22 2.88
N VAL A 421 -12.76 31.21 1.83
CA VAL A 421 -12.76 32.23 0.78
C VAL A 421 -14.08 32.27 0.03
N SER A 422 -14.73 31.12 -0.16
CA SER A 422 -16.04 30.99 -0.80
C SER A 422 -17.21 31.38 0.12
N GLY A 423 -16.97 31.86 1.35
CA GLY A 423 -18.01 32.22 2.31
C GLY A 423 -18.79 31.02 2.87
N LYS A 424 -18.31 29.80 2.66
CA LYS A 424 -18.95 28.54 3.08
C LYS A 424 -18.30 27.91 4.32
N ALA A 425 -17.55 28.68 5.12
CA ALA A 425 -16.83 28.21 6.31
C ALA A 425 -17.71 27.41 7.28
N ARG A 426 -18.98 27.81 7.43
CA ARG A 426 -19.96 27.13 8.31
C ARG A 426 -20.34 25.72 7.83
N LYS A 427 -20.09 25.37 6.55
CA LYS A 427 -20.36 24.05 6.01
C LYS A 427 -19.22 23.05 6.28
N VAL A 428 -18.05 23.54 6.71
CA VAL A 428 -16.90 22.69 7.02
C VAL A 428 -17.14 22.02 8.37
N HIS A 429 -17.04 20.69 8.37
CA HIS A 429 -17.19 19.93 9.60
C HIS A 429 -16.09 20.30 10.62
N PRO A 430 -16.40 20.44 11.93
CA PRO A 430 -15.41 20.85 12.94
C PRO A 430 -14.12 20.01 12.94
N LEU A 431 -14.23 18.70 12.70
CA LEU A 431 -13.08 17.80 12.63
C LEU A 431 -12.11 18.22 11.50
N MET A 432 -12.62 18.70 10.35
CA MET A 432 -11.78 19.16 9.25
C MET A 432 -10.95 20.40 9.62
N TRP A 433 -11.47 21.29 10.46
CA TRP A 433 -10.71 22.42 11.00
C TRP A 433 -9.54 21.94 11.86
N VAL A 434 -9.82 21.02 12.79
CA VAL A 434 -8.78 20.45 13.67
C VAL A 434 -7.66 19.82 12.82
N VAL A 435 -8.04 19.00 11.85
CA VAL A 435 -7.07 18.31 10.98
C VAL A 435 -6.27 19.31 10.13
N ALA A 436 -6.92 20.30 9.53
CA ALA A 436 -6.23 21.31 8.74
C ALA A 436 -5.21 22.11 9.59
N ILE A 437 -5.58 22.49 10.82
CA ILE A 437 -4.67 23.17 11.74
C ILE A 437 -3.48 22.26 12.10
N MET A 438 -3.72 20.97 12.37
CA MET A 438 -2.64 20.02 12.65
C MET A 438 -1.65 19.92 11.47
N PHE A 439 -2.13 19.86 10.23
CA PHE A 439 -1.27 19.85 9.06
C PHE A 439 -0.54 21.19 8.83
N ILE A 440 -1.17 22.32 9.09
CA ILE A 440 -0.49 23.63 9.04
C ILE A 440 0.67 23.66 10.06
N VAL A 441 0.46 23.19 11.29
CA VAL A 441 1.51 23.07 12.29
C VAL A 441 2.60 22.11 11.81
N PHE A 442 2.24 20.95 11.26
CA PHE A 442 3.19 19.98 10.73
C PHE A 442 4.07 20.57 9.62
N PHE A 443 3.49 21.23 8.62
CA PHE A 443 4.25 21.89 7.55
C PHE A 443 5.08 23.07 8.06
N GLY A 444 4.64 23.71 9.14
CA GLY A 444 5.34 24.84 9.78
C GLY A 444 6.41 24.45 10.79
N MET A 445 6.55 23.17 11.14
CA MET A 445 7.47 22.72 12.21
C MET A 445 8.90 23.18 11.99
N GLY A 446 9.43 23.10 10.78
CA GLY A 446 10.79 23.56 10.48
C GLY A 446 11.00 25.06 10.69
N LEU A 447 9.95 25.88 10.56
CA LEU A 447 9.97 27.30 10.90
C LEU A 447 9.86 27.52 12.42
N ILE A 448 9.00 26.71 13.08
CA ILE A 448 8.77 26.79 14.52
C ILE A 448 10.03 26.37 15.29
N ASP A 449 10.68 25.28 14.89
CA ASP A 449 11.93 24.80 15.50
C ASP A 449 13.06 25.82 15.34
N GLY A 450 13.12 26.52 14.20
CA GLY A 450 14.05 27.63 13.98
C GLY A 450 13.78 28.87 14.85
N TRP A 451 12.54 29.04 15.36
CA TRP A 451 12.19 30.17 16.25
C TRP A 451 12.30 29.81 17.73
N VAL A 452 12.09 28.56 18.09
CA VAL A 452 12.11 28.08 19.49
C VAL A 452 13.53 27.61 19.89
N GLY A 453 14.37 27.25 18.90
CA GLY A 453 15.76 26.83 19.10
C GLY A 453 16.80 27.94 18.95
N ALA A 454 16.38 29.21 18.83
CA ALA A 454 17.24 30.38 18.74
C ALA A 454 17.40 31.08 20.10
#